data_54f46f7f9e841616791419c95b78123a
#
_entry.id   54f46f7f9e841616791419c95b78123a
#
_cell.length_a   1.000
_cell.length_b   1.000
_cell.length_c   1.000
_cell.angle_alpha   90.00
_cell.angle_beta   90.00
_cell.angle_gamma   90.00
#
_symmetry.space_group_name_H-M   'P 1'
#
loop_
_entity.id
_entity.type
_entity.pdbx_description
1 polymer ?
#
loop_
_entity_poly.entity_id
_entity_poly.type
_entity_poly.pdbx_seq_one_letter_code
_entity_poly.pdbx_strand_id
1 'polypeptide(L)'
;MKKNIVALVMLCSSVVALGMSAPAKAEMGKNSIGPSLNIGSGQTSIGIDSKFGVSDSLSIRPFIYFPSGGTTFGSGLTYDFNLSNTGNKVQITPFVGGSVAVNSGNGGPGGGPSQTTVSFTGGADFAVTDSVDLKAALDVPLSANNTSTSVRLGAGFRF
;
A
#
# COMPACT_ATOMS: atom_id res chain seq x y z
N MET A 1 -12.32 10.56 -21.83
CA MET A 1 -11.90 10.23 -20.47
C MET A 1 -11.43 8.78 -20.26
N LYS A 2 -12.01 7.76 -20.93
CA LYS A 2 -11.58 6.33 -20.77
C LYS A 2 -10.12 6.04 -21.19
N LYS A 3 -9.56 6.76 -22.16
CA LYS A 3 -8.19 6.54 -22.67
C LYS A 3 -7.09 6.92 -21.65
N ASN A 4 -7.34 7.88 -20.76
CA ASN A 4 -6.33 8.34 -19.81
C ASN A 4 -6.20 7.41 -18.59
N ILE A 5 -7.25 6.68 -18.24
CA ILE A 5 -7.23 5.69 -17.14
C ILE A 5 -6.41 4.47 -17.54
N VAL A 6 -6.56 4.02 -18.79
CA VAL A 6 -5.77 2.89 -19.33
C VAL A 6 -4.28 3.23 -19.37
N ALA A 7 -3.94 4.47 -19.76
CA ALA A 7 -2.55 4.95 -19.77
C ALA A 7 -1.96 5.01 -18.34
N LEU A 8 -2.74 5.44 -17.34
CA LEU A 8 -2.29 5.49 -15.94
C LEU A 8 -2.07 4.10 -15.36
N VAL A 9 -2.97 3.15 -15.64
CA VAL A 9 -2.83 1.74 -15.23
C VAL A 9 -1.64 1.08 -15.91
N MET A 10 -1.40 1.35 -17.19
CA MET A 10 -0.21 0.86 -17.90
C MET A 10 1.09 1.49 -17.35
N LEU A 11 1.06 2.76 -16.94
CA LEU A 11 2.22 3.42 -16.34
C LEU A 11 2.56 2.81 -14.97
N CYS A 12 1.57 2.53 -14.15
CA CYS A 12 1.79 1.85 -12.86
C CYS A 12 2.29 0.41 -13.04
N SER A 13 1.79 -0.34 -14.02
CA SER A 13 2.26 -1.70 -14.29
C SER A 13 3.67 -1.75 -14.88
N SER A 14 4.05 -0.77 -15.69
CA SER A 14 5.41 -0.67 -16.24
C SER A 14 6.46 -0.28 -15.16
N VAL A 15 6.10 0.55 -14.20
CA VAL A 15 6.98 0.88 -13.06
C VAL A 15 7.24 -0.35 -12.19
N VAL A 16 6.23 -1.20 -11.96
CA VAL A 16 6.39 -2.47 -11.24
C VAL A 16 7.31 -3.43 -12.02
N ALA A 17 7.14 -3.53 -13.34
CA ALA A 17 7.97 -4.39 -14.18
C ALA A 17 9.42 -3.92 -14.28
N LEU A 18 9.68 -2.61 -14.31
CA LEU A 18 11.02 -2.04 -14.32
C LEU A 18 11.74 -2.20 -12.97
N GLY A 19 10.99 -2.17 -11.85
CA GLY A 19 11.55 -2.42 -10.52
C GLY A 19 12.00 -3.88 -10.31
N MET A 20 11.44 -4.83 -11.06
CA MET A 20 11.81 -6.26 -10.97
C MET A 20 13.05 -6.62 -11.82
N SER A 21 13.48 -5.78 -12.73
CA SER A 21 14.63 -6.06 -13.62
C SER A 21 15.97 -5.52 -13.11
N ALA A 22 15.99 -4.69 -12.09
CA ALA A 22 17.23 -4.36 -11.40
C ALA A 22 17.59 -5.53 -10.46
N PRO A 23 18.84 -6.02 -10.46
CA PRO A 23 19.31 -6.88 -9.38
C PRO A 23 19.41 -5.99 -8.13
N ALA A 24 18.28 -5.73 -7.49
CA ALA A 24 18.28 -5.20 -6.15
C ALA A 24 19.08 -6.21 -5.34
N LYS A 25 20.21 -5.81 -4.77
CA LYS A 25 20.72 -6.46 -3.59
C LYS A 25 19.58 -6.37 -2.59
N ALA A 26 18.74 -7.42 -2.58
CA ALA A 26 17.69 -7.55 -1.59
C ALA A 26 18.42 -7.69 -0.26
N GLU A 27 18.62 -6.59 0.44
CA GLU A 27 18.93 -6.68 1.86
C GLU A 27 17.74 -7.39 2.47
N MET A 28 18.00 -8.59 2.97
CA MET A 28 16.99 -9.41 3.66
C MET A 28 16.24 -8.53 4.65
N GLY A 29 14.92 -8.46 4.50
CA GLY A 29 14.05 -7.75 5.43
C GLY A 29 13.52 -6.39 4.98
N LYS A 30 13.84 -5.91 3.78
CA LYS A 30 13.20 -4.70 3.22
C LYS A 30 11.89 -4.97 2.50
N ASN A 31 11.65 -6.22 2.10
CA ASN A 31 10.44 -6.63 1.42
C ASN A 31 9.51 -7.39 2.36
N SER A 32 8.22 -7.20 2.23
CA SER A 32 7.24 -8.00 2.96
C SER A 32 5.90 -8.06 2.24
N ILE A 33 5.17 -9.14 2.48
CA ILE A 33 3.83 -9.37 1.97
C ILE A 33 2.99 -10.07 3.03
N GLY A 34 1.72 -9.71 3.15
CA GLY A 34 0.83 -10.41 4.08
C GLY A 34 -0.58 -9.89 4.13
N PRO A 35 -1.42 -10.54 4.94
CA PRO A 35 -2.80 -10.14 5.15
C PRO A 35 -2.91 -8.80 5.85
N SER A 36 -3.95 -8.05 5.48
CA SER A 36 -4.22 -6.76 6.08
C SER A 36 -5.73 -6.46 6.14
N LEU A 37 -6.07 -5.54 7.04
CA LEU A 37 -7.39 -4.97 7.21
C LEU A 37 -7.34 -3.50 6.80
N ASN A 38 -8.32 -3.04 6.07
CA ASN A 38 -8.56 -1.62 5.82
C ASN A 38 -9.89 -1.22 6.45
N ILE A 39 -9.84 -0.26 7.36
CA ILE A 39 -10.99 0.24 8.13
C ILE A 39 -11.19 1.70 7.74
N GLY A 40 -12.28 1.99 7.05
CA GLY A 40 -12.60 3.35 6.62
C GLY A 40 -14.02 3.44 6.08
N SER A 41 -14.60 4.65 6.05
CA SER A 41 -15.95 4.91 5.54
C SER A 41 -17.05 4.04 6.17
N GLY A 42 -16.88 3.64 7.43
CA GLY A 42 -17.83 2.74 8.10
C GLY A 42 -17.79 1.28 7.61
N GLN A 43 -16.81 0.92 6.81
CA GLN A 43 -16.62 -0.44 6.29
C GLN A 43 -15.24 -0.98 6.69
N THR A 44 -15.19 -2.30 6.88
CA THR A 44 -13.92 -3.03 7.04
C THR A 44 -13.75 -3.96 5.86
N SER A 45 -12.59 -3.94 5.25
CA SER A 45 -12.23 -4.84 4.16
C SER A 45 -10.95 -5.61 4.49
N ILE A 46 -10.92 -6.87 4.07
CA ILE A 46 -9.76 -7.74 4.19
C ILE A 46 -9.00 -7.66 2.87
N GLY A 47 -7.68 -7.75 2.93
CA GLY A 47 -6.85 -7.71 1.74
C GLY A 47 -5.45 -8.22 1.97
N ILE A 48 -4.59 -7.90 1.01
CA ILE A 48 -3.16 -8.16 1.02
C ILE A 48 -2.45 -6.82 0.87
N ASP A 49 -1.47 -6.59 1.70
CA ASP A 49 -0.58 -5.43 1.66
C ASP A 49 0.86 -5.92 1.50
N SER A 50 1.62 -5.24 0.67
CA SER A 50 3.01 -5.60 0.39
C SER A 50 3.89 -4.38 0.51
N LYS A 51 5.18 -4.60 0.75
CA LYS A 51 6.23 -3.60 0.74
C LYS A 51 7.40 -4.10 -0.08
N PHE A 52 7.90 -3.29 -0.98
CA PHE A 52 9.11 -3.55 -1.75
C PHE A 52 10.05 -2.34 -1.61
N GLY A 53 11.19 -2.55 -0.99
CA GLY A 53 12.24 -1.53 -0.92
C GLY A 53 12.85 -1.27 -2.29
N VAL A 54 12.80 -0.03 -2.75
CA VAL A 54 13.40 0.42 -4.02
C VAL A 54 14.80 0.97 -3.78
N SER A 55 15.00 1.58 -2.62
CA SER A 55 16.28 2.07 -2.12
C SER A 55 16.31 2.00 -0.60
N ASP A 56 17.37 2.53 0.02
CA ASP A 56 17.52 2.51 1.48
C ASP A 56 16.39 3.23 2.23
N SER A 57 15.75 4.18 1.58
CA SER A 57 14.71 5.01 2.20
C SER A 57 13.42 5.10 1.37
N LEU A 58 13.33 4.41 0.23
CA LEU A 58 12.14 4.45 -0.61
C LEU A 58 11.54 3.06 -0.78
N SER A 59 10.23 2.97 -0.63
CA SER A 59 9.47 1.73 -0.80
C SER A 59 8.24 1.95 -1.66
N ILE A 60 7.92 0.93 -2.48
CA ILE A 60 6.64 0.80 -3.16
C ILE A 60 5.78 -0.15 -2.34
N ARG A 61 4.50 0.24 -2.11
CA ARG A 61 3.57 -0.50 -1.27
C ARG A 61 2.29 -0.83 -2.04
N PRO A 62 2.29 -1.88 -2.88
CA PRO A 62 1.08 -2.35 -3.54
C PRO A 62 0.14 -3.03 -2.55
N PHE A 63 -1.16 -2.86 -2.77
CA PHE A 63 -2.21 -3.45 -1.96
C PHE A 63 -3.43 -3.81 -2.79
N ILE A 64 -4.18 -4.80 -2.29
CA ILE A 64 -5.49 -5.18 -2.80
C ILE A 64 -6.43 -5.46 -1.63
N TYR A 65 -7.63 -4.91 -1.66
CA TYR A 65 -8.68 -5.09 -0.64
C TYR A 65 -9.97 -5.52 -1.28
N PHE A 66 -10.75 -6.28 -0.54
CA PHE A 66 -12.05 -6.82 -0.94
C PHE A 66 -13.16 -6.28 -0.05
N PRO A 67 -13.61 -5.02 -0.26
CA PRO A 67 -14.79 -4.48 0.41
C PRO A 67 -16.05 -5.20 -0.08
N SER A 68 -17.13 -5.16 0.73
CA SER A 68 -18.44 -5.65 0.30
C SER A 68 -18.97 -4.80 -0.85
N GLY A 69 -18.87 -5.28 -2.07
CA GLY A 69 -19.35 -4.56 -3.27
C GLY A 69 -18.26 -4.16 -4.25
N GLY A 70 -17.07 -4.76 -4.17
CA GLY A 70 -16.04 -4.52 -5.17
C GLY A 70 -14.66 -5.00 -4.79
N THR A 71 -13.70 -4.49 -5.53
CA THR A 71 -12.28 -4.70 -5.27
C THR A 71 -11.59 -3.34 -5.32
N THR A 72 -10.76 -3.08 -4.34
CA THR A 72 -9.88 -1.90 -4.33
C THR A 72 -8.45 -2.37 -4.49
N PHE A 73 -7.76 -1.87 -5.49
CA PHE A 73 -6.33 -2.12 -5.68
C PHE A 73 -5.59 -0.80 -5.86
N GLY A 74 -4.34 -0.78 -5.42
CA GLY A 74 -3.56 0.43 -5.49
C GLY A 74 -2.10 0.21 -5.16
N SER A 75 -1.38 1.32 -5.13
CA SER A 75 0.01 1.34 -4.70
C SER A 75 0.36 2.68 -4.07
N GLY A 76 1.22 2.63 -3.06
CA GLY A 76 1.85 3.80 -2.47
C GLY A 76 3.33 3.87 -2.81
N LEU A 77 3.85 5.08 -2.84
CA LEU A 77 5.29 5.38 -2.79
C LEU A 77 5.57 6.08 -1.47
N THR A 78 6.46 5.51 -0.66
CA THR A 78 6.74 6.02 0.69
C THR A 78 8.23 6.24 0.90
N TYR A 79 8.54 7.24 1.71
CA TYR A 79 9.84 7.44 2.30
C TYR A 79 9.86 6.79 3.67
N ASP A 80 10.78 5.86 3.89
CA ASP A 80 10.93 5.10 5.12
C ASP A 80 12.05 5.73 5.97
N PHE A 81 11.75 6.08 7.22
CA PHE A 81 12.70 6.65 8.16
C PHE A 81 13.43 5.54 8.89
N ASN A 82 14.68 5.26 8.49
CA ASN A 82 15.52 4.27 9.15
C ASN A 82 16.02 4.83 10.49
N LEU A 83 15.27 4.59 11.56
CA LEU A 83 15.71 4.95 12.91
C LEU A 83 16.71 3.89 13.39
N SER A 84 17.94 4.33 13.69
CA SER A 84 18.96 3.44 14.24
C SER A 84 18.46 2.82 15.56
N ASN A 85 18.48 1.49 15.62
CA ASN A 85 18.05 0.74 16.80
C ASN A 85 18.96 1.02 17.99
N THR A 86 18.43 1.70 18.99
CA THR A 86 19.08 1.87 20.28
C THR A 86 18.58 0.77 21.24
N GLY A 87 19.01 -0.48 21.00
CA GLY A 87 18.88 -1.55 22.00
C GLY A 87 17.52 -2.24 22.16
N ASN A 88 16.51 -1.92 21.37
CA ASN A 88 15.19 -2.56 21.46
C ASN A 88 15.08 -3.77 20.54
N LYS A 89 14.39 -4.83 21.02
CA LYS A 89 14.11 -6.06 20.23
C LYS A 89 13.19 -5.85 19.04
N VAL A 90 12.43 -4.74 19.02
CA VAL A 90 11.48 -4.41 17.93
C VAL A 90 12.02 -3.20 17.18
N GLN A 91 12.28 -3.37 15.89
CA GLN A 91 12.65 -2.25 15.03
C GLN A 91 11.38 -1.58 14.51
N ILE A 92 11.31 -0.27 14.69
CA ILE A 92 10.21 0.55 14.19
C ILE A 92 10.73 1.36 13.01
N THR A 93 10.04 1.26 11.87
CA THR A 93 10.35 2.03 10.66
C THR A 93 9.15 2.91 10.31
N PRO A 94 9.10 4.16 10.77
CA PRO A 94 8.08 5.10 10.33
C PRO A 94 8.19 5.38 8.84
N PHE A 95 7.08 5.70 8.20
CA PHE A 95 7.07 6.08 6.79
C PHE A 95 6.01 7.14 6.50
N VAL A 96 6.23 7.86 5.40
CA VAL A 96 5.31 8.86 4.88
C VAL A 96 5.37 8.88 3.37
N GLY A 97 4.23 9.15 2.71
CA GLY A 97 4.21 9.19 1.25
C GLY A 97 2.84 9.47 0.67
N GLY A 98 2.65 9.05 -0.55
CA GLY A 98 1.37 9.12 -1.26
C GLY A 98 0.95 7.78 -1.82
N SER A 99 -0.34 7.58 -1.97
CA SER A 99 -0.93 6.38 -2.57
C SER A 99 -2.00 6.72 -3.60
N VAL A 100 -2.17 5.82 -4.54
CA VAL A 100 -3.25 5.85 -5.54
C VAL A 100 -3.99 4.53 -5.44
N ALA A 101 -5.31 4.60 -5.32
CA ALA A 101 -6.19 3.45 -5.28
C ALA A 101 -7.28 3.56 -6.35
N VAL A 102 -7.64 2.44 -6.93
CA VAL A 102 -8.77 2.30 -7.85
C VAL A 102 -9.75 1.34 -7.23
N ASN A 103 -10.97 1.80 -7.02
CA ASN A 103 -12.08 0.97 -6.58
C ASN A 103 -12.88 0.53 -7.82
N SER A 104 -12.92 -0.77 -8.05
CA SER A 104 -13.75 -1.39 -9.08
C SER A 104 -15.00 -1.94 -8.40
N GLY A 105 -16.11 -1.23 -8.51
CA GLY A 105 -17.40 -1.73 -8.03
C GLY A 105 -17.77 -3.05 -8.72
N ASN A 106 -18.48 -3.94 -8.03
CA ASN A 106 -19.05 -5.14 -8.63
C ASN A 106 -20.08 -4.72 -9.66
N GLY A 107 -19.64 -4.68 -10.93
CA GLY A 107 -20.53 -4.45 -12.05
C GLY A 107 -21.40 -5.68 -12.33
N GLY A 108 -22.55 -5.75 -11.64
CA GLY A 108 -23.69 -6.36 -12.29
C GLY A 108 -24.08 -5.54 -13.52
N PRO A 109 -25.08 -5.91 -14.33
CA PRO A 109 -25.55 -5.09 -15.45
C PRO A 109 -26.05 -3.73 -14.91
N GLY A 110 -25.17 -2.75 -14.84
CA GLY A 110 -25.34 -1.47 -14.13
C GLY A 110 -24.16 -1.06 -13.25
N GLY A 111 -23.02 -1.74 -13.36
CA GLY A 111 -21.82 -1.48 -12.54
C GLY A 111 -21.42 -0.02 -12.51
N GLY A 112 -21.30 0.53 -11.30
CA GLY A 112 -20.90 1.90 -11.08
C GLY A 112 -19.53 2.23 -11.67
N PRO A 113 -19.24 3.49 -11.97
CA PRO A 113 -17.96 3.90 -12.51
C PRO A 113 -16.85 3.59 -11.49
N SER A 114 -15.72 3.08 -11.99
CA SER A 114 -14.52 2.92 -11.17
C SER A 114 -14.06 4.28 -10.63
N GLN A 115 -13.81 4.34 -9.34
CA GLN A 115 -13.36 5.55 -8.66
C GLN A 115 -11.87 5.46 -8.35
N THR A 116 -11.13 6.49 -8.76
CA THR A 116 -9.71 6.64 -8.40
C THR A 116 -9.58 7.61 -7.25
N THR A 117 -8.83 7.22 -6.22
CA THR A 117 -8.54 8.03 -5.05
C THR A 117 -7.03 8.21 -4.93
N VAL A 118 -6.61 9.45 -4.72
CA VAL A 118 -5.23 9.80 -4.34
C VAL A 118 -5.24 10.17 -2.87
N SER A 119 -4.31 9.62 -2.10
CA SER A 119 -4.24 9.84 -0.65
C SER A 119 -2.82 10.16 -0.22
N PHE A 120 -2.71 10.95 0.84
CA PHE A 120 -1.52 11.00 1.66
C PHE A 120 -1.51 9.80 2.59
N THR A 121 -0.37 9.12 2.70
CA THR A 121 -0.21 7.91 3.50
C THR A 121 0.91 8.12 4.52
N GLY A 122 0.67 7.78 5.77
CA GLY A 122 1.69 7.76 6.81
C GLY A 122 1.48 6.61 7.77
N GLY A 123 2.56 6.09 8.36
CA GLY A 123 2.45 4.94 9.25
C GLY A 123 3.78 4.45 9.78
N ALA A 124 3.78 3.21 10.27
CA ALA A 124 4.99 2.54 10.74
C ALA A 124 4.92 1.02 10.48
N ASP A 125 6.07 0.45 10.17
CA ASP A 125 6.33 -0.99 10.17
C ASP A 125 7.04 -1.36 11.47
N PHE A 126 6.62 -2.43 12.12
CA PHE A 126 7.17 -2.95 13.36
C PHE A 126 7.75 -4.33 13.08
N ALA A 127 9.05 -4.45 12.95
CA ALA A 127 9.72 -5.74 12.81
C ALA A 127 9.70 -6.47 14.16
N VAL A 128 8.83 -7.46 14.29
CA VAL A 128 8.64 -8.24 15.52
C VAL A 128 9.64 -9.39 15.60
N THR A 129 9.93 -10.00 14.44
CA THR A 129 10.96 -11.01 14.26
C THR A 129 11.72 -10.74 12.97
N ASP A 130 12.75 -11.55 12.69
CA ASP A 130 13.49 -11.45 11.42
C ASP A 130 12.61 -11.72 10.20
N SER A 131 11.53 -12.49 10.38
CA SER A 131 10.64 -12.93 9.30
C SER A 131 9.24 -12.31 9.35
N VAL A 132 8.88 -11.57 10.41
CA VAL A 132 7.51 -11.05 10.58
C VAL A 132 7.54 -9.57 10.95
N ASP A 133 6.78 -8.79 10.23
CA ASP A 133 6.46 -7.41 10.57
C ASP A 133 4.96 -7.21 10.84
N LEU A 134 4.64 -6.23 11.66
CA LEU A 134 3.31 -5.65 11.78
C LEU A 134 3.31 -4.29 11.11
N LYS A 135 2.21 -3.93 10.49
CA LYS A 135 2.07 -2.68 9.75
C LYS A 135 0.86 -1.90 10.26
N ALA A 136 1.05 -0.61 10.44
CA ALA A 136 -0.05 0.31 10.72
C ALA A 136 0.10 1.55 9.84
N ALA A 137 -0.94 1.92 9.12
CA ALA A 137 -0.95 3.09 8.25
C ALA A 137 -2.28 3.84 8.32
N LEU A 138 -2.20 5.12 8.04
CA LEU A 138 -3.33 6.03 7.89
C LEU A 138 -3.30 6.58 6.46
N ASP A 139 -4.41 6.50 5.75
CA ASP A 139 -4.59 7.10 4.45
C ASP A 139 -5.60 8.24 4.54
N VAL A 140 -5.17 9.44 4.15
CA VAL A 140 -5.98 10.65 4.12
C VAL A 140 -6.20 11.04 2.67
N PRO A 141 -7.43 10.91 2.13
CA PRO A 141 -7.72 11.28 0.75
C PRO A 141 -7.44 12.76 0.49
N LEU A 142 -6.83 13.04 -0.65
CA LEU A 142 -6.53 14.41 -1.11
C LEU A 142 -7.66 14.98 -2.00
N SER A 143 -8.69 14.19 -2.30
CA SER A 143 -9.82 14.61 -3.14
C SER A 143 -10.95 15.18 -2.30
N ALA A 144 -11.46 16.33 -2.70
CA ALA A 144 -12.59 17.00 -2.03
C ALA A 144 -13.89 16.18 -1.99
N ASN A 145 -14.04 15.23 -2.91
CA ASN A 145 -15.23 14.38 -3.03
C ASN A 145 -15.15 13.08 -2.22
N ASN A 146 -14.01 12.77 -1.62
CA ASN A 146 -13.83 11.60 -0.79
C ASN A 146 -13.05 12.00 0.46
N THR A 147 -13.76 12.23 1.55
CA THR A 147 -13.18 12.73 2.82
C THR A 147 -12.94 11.63 3.85
N SER A 148 -13.19 10.39 3.49
CA SER A 148 -13.10 9.29 4.46
C SER A 148 -11.67 8.81 4.62
N THR A 149 -11.06 9.20 5.71
CA THR A 149 -9.79 8.65 6.18
C THR A 149 -9.93 7.16 6.45
N SER A 150 -8.92 6.37 6.13
CA SER A 150 -8.87 4.95 6.44
C SER A 150 -7.62 4.56 7.20
N VAL A 151 -7.76 3.53 8.03
CA VAL A 151 -6.68 2.90 8.79
C VAL A 151 -6.40 1.54 8.17
N ARG A 152 -5.14 1.26 7.88
CA ARG A 152 -4.67 -0.06 7.45
C ARG A 152 -3.87 -0.71 8.57
N LEU A 153 -4.21 -1.95 8.89
CA LEU A 153 -3.50 -2.78 9.85
C LEU A 153 -3.15 -4.10 9.18
N GLY A 154 -1.93 -4.57 9.31
CA GLY A 154 -1.50 -5.80 8.66
C GLY A 154 -0.38 -6.50 9.39
N ALA A 155 -0.16 -7.74 8.97
CA ALA A 155 1.02 -8.52 9.33
C ALA A 155 1.68 -9.00 8.04
N GLY A 156 3.00 -8.84 7.92
CA GLY A 156 3.75 -9.20 6.73
C GLY A 156 4.81 -10.26 7.03
N PHE A 157 5.03 -11.13 6.06
CA PHE A 157 6.19 -11.99 6.03
C PHE A 157 7.32 -11.27 5.28
N ARG A 158 8.49 -11.18 5.91
CA ARG A 158 9.68 -10.49 5.39
C ARG A 158 10.58 -11.45 4.62
N PHE A 159 11.15 -10.99 3.51
CA PHE A 159 12.06 -11.75 2.65
C PHE A 159 13.06 -10.86 1.92
#